data_9d669bd47e85f2ec0f74fe483a60bbf8
#
_entry.id   9d669bd47e85f2ec0f74fe483a60bbf8
#
_cell.length_a   1.000
_cell.length_b   1.000
_cell.length_c   1.000
_cell.angle_alpha   90.00
_cell.angle_beta   90.00
_cell.angle_gamma   90.00
#
_symmetry.space_group_name_H-M   'P 1'
#
loop_
_entity.id
_entity.type
_entity.pdbx_description
1 polymer ?
#
loop_
_entity_poly.entity_id
_entity_poly.type
_entity_poly.pdbx_seq_one_letter_code
_entity_poly.pdbx_strand_id
1 'polypeptide(L)'
;MVHDHAAKARSEHPFFNLFHAVEPVIANTLPEEGFVSQPALRLRFDELQAVFEADMHRMVEVSELLFATDIAAYGERCTSVFDRWEKEGGAPTLTAMIAQSIQHFGLDPALPSVKAAFIGAILAEIPNDLQYHGNEHYRKVVFHAIRLVATHNQSVPDEEELSGDEIALLLAAACIHDLGHPGGDNAKEGVYAPGLMEQKSFDEARPYFVGVGLTTDIIGQLETIVFCTDITFFAGDNSPCVRMKKIYKHFFWHDDSEDVSMMMMGKLRRYEENKTLILMAMLLHEADIGTSAGLSYDRTISETISFLEERNITLAGPKTILAFLRDQLGETMFTDAGKQLFGPVMTQVIAQAEQDIINGVESFR
;
A
#
# COMPACT_ATOMS: atom_id res chain seq x y z
N MET A 1 -0.33 -44.06 18.61
CA MET A 1 0.83 -43.82 17.74
C MET A 1 0.32 -43.41 16.36
N VAL A 2 -0.25 -42.21 16.22
CA VAL A 2 -0.75 -41.63 14.94
C VAL A 2 -0.49 -40.11 14.88
N HIS A 3 0.50 -39.56 15.58
CA HIS A 3 0.74 -38.10 15.58
C HIS A 3 2.10 -37.67 15.01
N ASP A 4 2.85 -38.58 14.34
CA ASP A 4 4.24 -38.24 13.95
C ASP A 4 4.50 -38.16 12.44
N HIS A 5 3.48 -38.23 11.58
CA HIS A 5 3.68 -38.16 10.13
C HIS A 5 3.29 -36.79 9.49
N ALA A 6 2.66 -35.89 10.23
CA ALA A 6 2.30 -34.56 9.72
C ALA A 6 3.43 -33.51 9.80
N ALA A 7 4.47 -33.79 10.60
CA ALA A 7 5.54 -32.81 10.88
C ALA A 7 6.71 -32.84 9.86
N LYS A 8 6.75 -33.82 8.95
CA LYS A 8 7.91 -34.01 8.05
C LYS A 8 7.72 -33.50 6.61
N ALA A 9 6.54 -32.98 6.26
CA ALA A 9 6.25 -32.41 4.93
C ALA A 9 6.34 -30.87 4.88
N ARG A 10 6.93 -30.23 5.89
CA ARG A 10 6.81 -28.78 6.12
C ARG A 10 7.94 -27.90 5.58
N SER A 11 8.78 -28.30 4.63
CA SER A 11 9.93 -27.45 4.33
C SER A 11 10.51 -27.59 2.92
N GLU A 12 9.72 -27.45 1.86
CA GLU A 12 10.33 -27.46 0.52
C GLU A 12 10.41 -26.06 -0.13
N HIS A 13 9.61 -25.09 0.29
CA HIS A 13 9.69 -23.75 -0.29
C HIS A 13 10.77 -22.91 0.41
N PRO A 14 11.76 -22.36 -0.33
CA PRO A 14 12.91 -21.66 0.26
C PRO A 14 12.50 -20.46 1.13
N PHE A 15 11.39 -19.79 0.84
CA PHE A 15 10.89 -18.64 1.60
C PHE A 15 10.08 -19.02 2.85
N PHE A 16 9.79 -20.31 3.08
CA PHE A 16 9.19 -20.75 4.34
C PHE A 16 10.11 -20.44 5.54
N ASN A 17 11.41 -20.37 5.32
CA ASN A 17 12.39 -19.97 6.34
C ASN A 17 12.18 -18.54 6.86
N LEU A 18 11.46 -17.65 6.15
CA LEU A 18 11.12 -16.31 6.64
C LEU A 18 10.21 -16.40 7.86
N PHE A 19 9.25 -17.32 7.90
CA PHE A 19 8.43 -17.54 9.09
C PHE A 19 9.31 -17.89 10.30
N HIS A 20 10.27 -18.80 10.14
CA HIS A 20 11.19 -19.14 11.23
C HIS A 20 12.07 -17.96 11.65
N ALA A 21 12.48 -17.11 10.71
CA ALA A 21 13.31 -15.93 11.00
C ALA A 21 12.55 -14.86 11.80
N VAL A 22 11.23 -14.73 11.60
CA VAL A 22 10.42 -13.71 12.27
C VAL A 22 9.62 -14.24 13.47
N GLU A 23 9.48 -15.57 13.61
CA GLU A 23 8.75 -16.20 14.71
C GLU A 23 9.20 -15.71 16.10
N PRO A 24 10.51 -15.58 16.42
CA PRO A 24 10.95 -15.08 17.71
C PRO A 24 10.47 -13.65 17.99
N VAL A 25 10.37 -12.82 16.94
CA VAL A 25 9.86 -11.45 17.08
C VAL A 25 8.37 -11.46 17.34
N ILE A 26 7.59 -12.24 16.57
CA ILE A 26 6.14 -12.42 16.80
C ILE A 26 5.86 -12.95 18.21
N ALA A 27 6.67 -13.89 18.71
CA ALA A 27 6.46 -14.51 20.02
C ALA A 27 6.82 -13.60 21.20
N ASN A 28 7.80 -12.69 21.05
CA ASN A 28 8.34 -11.90 22.15
C ASN A 28 7.93 -10.41 22.12
N THR A 29 7.32 -9.95 21.04
CA THR A 29 6.82 -8.58 20.94
C THR A 29 5.38 -8.52 21.41
N LEU A 30 5.09 -7.67 22.39
CA LEU A 30 3.72 -7.44 22.83
C LEU A 30 3.07 -6.41 21.89
N PRO A 31 1.88 -6.73 21.33
CA PRO A 31 1.09 -5.78 20.56
C PRO A 31 0.71 -4.57 21.41
N GLU A 32 0.53 -3.43 20.76
CA GLU A 32 -0.05 -2.24 21.41
C GLU A 32 -1.46 -2.54 21.92
N GLU A 33 -1.87 -1.84 22.97
CA GLU A 33 -3.17 -2.05 23.60
C GLU A 33 -4.30 -1.67 22.63
N GLY A 34 -5.18 -2.62 22.36
CA GLY A 34 -6.36 -2.42 21.50
C GLY A 34 -6.19 -2.80 20.03
N PHE A 35 -4.98 -3.11 19.56
CA PHE A 35 -4.76 -3.58 18.18
C PHE A 35 -5.13 -5.07 18.03
N VAL A 36 -4.35 -5.94 18.62
CA VAL A 36 -4.57 -7.39 18.58
C VAL A 36 -4.04 -8.06 19.83
N SER A 37 -4.68 -9.12 20.30
CA SER A 37 -4.12 -9.89 21.40
C SER A 37 -2.99 -10.80 20.91
N GLN A 38 -1.97 -11.00 21.74
CA GLN A 38 -0.87 -11.89 21.41
C GLN A 38 -1.32 -13.33 21.00
N PRO A 39 -2.33 -13.94 21.63
CA PRO A 39 -2.85 -15.23 21.15
C PRO A 39 -3.49 -15.15 19.77
N ALA A 40 -4.20 -14.08 19.43
CA ALA A 40 -4.81 -13.91 18.12
C ALA A 40 -3.76 -13.71 17.02
N LEU A 41 -2.72 -12.91 17.29
CA LEU A 41 -1.58 -12.76 16.38
C LEU A 41 -0.87 -14.09 16.15
N ARG A 42 -0.66 -14.88 17.21
CA ARG A 42 -0.03 -16.20 17.10
C ARG A 42 -0.88 -17.15 16.26
N LEU A 43 -2.19 -17.19 16.51
CA LEU A 43 -3.12 -18.01 15.72
C LEU A 43 -3.03 -17.62 14.23
N ARG A 44 -3.07 -16.31 13.92
CA ARG A 44 -2.96 -15.84 12.54
C ARG A 44 -1.64 -16.23 11.89
N PHE A 45 -0.55 -16.12 12.62
CA PHE A 45 0.77 -16.56 12.16
C PHE A 45 0.77 -18.06 11.77
N ASP A 46 0.21 -18.92 12.62
CA ASP A 46 0.13 -20.37 12.37
C ASP A 46 -0.78 -20.68 11.16
N GLU A 47 -1.88 -19.93 10.98
CA GLU A 47 -2.77 -20.05 9.82
C GLU A 47 -2.04 -19.69 8.51
N LEU A 48 -1.30 -18.57 8.51
CA LEU A 48 -0.53 -18.13 7.34
C LEU A 48 0.55 -19.14 6.95
N GLN A 49 1.24 -19.73 7.93
CA GLN A 49 2.16 -20.84 7.66
C GLN A 49 1.48 -22.04 6.99
N ALA A 50 0.27 -22.39 7.45
CA ALA A 50 -0.45 -23.54 6.95
C ALA A 50 -0.91 -23.40 5.49
N VAL A 51 -1.21 -22.16 5.05
CA VAL A 51 -1.70 -21.90 3.68
C VAL A 51 -0.60 -21.46 2.71
N PHE A 52 0.61 -21.16 3.20
CA PHE A 52 1.66 -20.48 2.43
C PHE A 52 2.03 -21.18 1.11
N GLU A 53 2.21 -22.49 1.10
CA GLU A 53 2.55 -23.24 -0.12
C GLU A 53 1.43 -23.16 -1.17
N ALA A 54 0.18 -23.27 -0.74
CA ALA A 54 -0.97 -23.13 -1.62
C ALA A 54 -1.05 -21.72 -2.21
N ASP A 55 -0.76 -20.70 -1.40
CA ASP A 55 -0.76 -19.32 -1.84
C ASP A 55 0.40 -18.99 -2.78
N MET A 56 1.58 -19.57 -2.56
CA MET A 56 2.68 -19.46 -3.52
C MET A 56 2.33 -20.04 -4.89
N HIS A 57 1.52 -21.11 -4.94
CA HIS A 57 0.99 -21.61 -6.21
C HIS A 57 0.00 -20.62 -6.87
N ARG A 58 -0.86 -19.96 -6.08
CA ARG A 58 -1.76 -18.90 -6.58
C ARG A 58 -0.98 -17.71 -7.12
N MET A 59 0.18 -17.38 -6.51
CA MET A 59 1.05 -16.32 -6.99
C MET A 59 1.58 -16.55 -8.40
N VAL A 60 1.73 -17.79 -8.86
CA VAL A 60 2.16 -18.09 -10.23
C VAL A 60 1.22 -17.46 -11.26
N GLU A 61 -0.09 -17.52 -11.00
CA GLU A 61 -1.10 -16.96 -11.92
C GLU A 61 -1.05 -15.44 -12.01
N VAL A 62 -0.67 -14.73 -10.94
CA VAL A 62 -0.64 -13.27 -10.89
C VAL A 62 0.75 -12.69 -11.13
N SER A 63 1.80 -13.51 -11.05
CA SER A 63 3.19 -13.07 -11.24
C SER A 63 3.44 -12.43 -12.61
N GLU A 64 2.79 -12.96 -13.65
CA GLU A 64 2.88 -12.37 -14.99
C GLU A 64 2.35 -10.92 -15.01
N LEU A 65 1.25 -10.65 -14.33
CA LEU A 65 0.70 -9.30 -14.25
C LEU A 65 1.55 -8.36 -13.39
N LEU A 66 2.11 -8.87 -12.30
CA LEU A 66 2.97 -8.11 -11.40
C LEU A 66 4.28 -7.67 -12.06
N PHE A 67 4.88 -8.54 -12.87
CA PHE A 67 6.25 -8.35 -13.35
C PHE A 67 6.40 -8.27 -14.88
N ALA A 68 5.28 -8.25 -15.62
CA ALA A 68 5.34 -8.09 -17.06
C ALA A 68 6.02 -6.78 -17.48
N THR A 69 6.76 -6.82 -18.58
CA THR A 69 7.27 -5.61 -19.23
C THR A 69 6.17 -4.89 -20.03
N ASP A 70 5.16 -5.64 -20.49
CA ASP A 70 4.00 -5.08 -21.17
C ASP A 70 2.96 -4.57 -20.17
N ILE A 71 2.69 -3.28 -20.23
CA ILE A 71 1.68 -2.60 -19.42
C ILE A 71 0.35 -2.40 -20.17
N ALA A 72 0.25 -2.84 -21.42
CA ALA A 72 -0.98 -2.75 -22.17
C ALA A 72 -2.13 -3.47 -21.45
N ALA A 73 -3.30 -2.82 -21.42
CA ALA A 73 -4.49 -3.32 -20.74
C ALA A 73 -4.28 -3.65 -19.24
N TYR A 74 -3.28 -3.01 -18.57
CA TYR A 74 -3.02 -3.26 -17.15
C TYR A 74 -4.28 -3.08 -16.30
N GLY A 75 -5.02 -1.97 -16.48
CA GLY A 75 -6.25 -1.68 -15.73
C GLY A 75 -7.31 -2.77 -15.86
N GLU A 76 -7.57 -3.25 -17.10
CA GLU A 76 -8.54 -4.32 -17.36
C GLU A 76 -8.10 -5.66 -16.73
N ARG A 77 -6.83 -6.01 -16.86
CA ARG A 77 -6.27 -7.24 -16.29
C ARG A 77 -6.32 -7.21 -14.76
N CYS A 78 -5.94 -6.09 -14.11
CA CYS A 78 -6.07 -5.90 -12.67
C CYS A 78 -7.52 -5.98 -12.21
N THR A 79 -8.44 -5.29 -12.89
CA THR A 79 -9.87 -5.35 -12.57
C THR A 79 -10.37 -6.79 -12.59
N SER A 80 -10.02 -7.58 -13.62
CA SER A 80 -10.40 -8.99 -13.72
C SER A 80 -9.85 -9.84 -12.57
N VAL A 81 -8.60 -9.59 -12.14
CA VAL A 81 -7.99 -10.30 -11.01
C VAL A 81 -8.69 -9.94 -9.70
N PHE A 82 -8.90 -8.65 -9.44
CA PHE A 82 -9.52 -8.19 -8.21
C PHE A 82 -10.99 -8.58 -8.11
N ASP A 83 -11.75 -8.51 -9.21
CA ASP A 83 -13.13 -8.99 -9.28
C ASP A 83 -13.23 -10.48 -8.92
N ARG A 84 -12.28 -11.29 -9.39
CA ARG A 84 -12.23 -12.71 -9.06
C ARG A 84 -11.94 -12.91 -7.57
N TRP A 85 -10.98 -12.18 -7.00
CA TRP A 85 -10.67 -12.26 -5.57
C TRP A 85 -11.88 -11.93 -4.69
N GLU A 86 -12.59 -10.86 -5.05
CA GLU A 86 -13.77 -10.41 -4.29
C GLU A 86 -14.97 -11.36 -4.42
N LYS A 87 -15.19 -11.94 -5.62
CA LYS A 87 -16.35 -12.81 -5.87
C LYS A 87 -16.14 -14.26 -5.46
N GLU A 88 -14.96 -14.79 -5.68
CA GLU A 88 -14.67 -16.21 -5.52
C GLU A 88 -13.81 -16.49 -4.29
N GLY A 89 -13.23 -15.45 -3.70
CA GLY A 89 -12.16 -15.59 -2.72
C GLY A 89 -10.87 -16.07 -3.37
N GLY A 90 -9.92 -16.50 -2.57
CA GLY A 90 -8.68 -17.11 -3.05
C GLY A 90 -7.62 -16.10 -3.48
N ALA A 91 -7.74 -14.83 -3.07
CA ALA A 91 -6.62 -13.90 -3.13
C ALA A 91 -5.42 -14.52 -2.39
N PRO A 92 -4.19 -14.44 -2.96
CA PRO A 92 -3.00 -14.82 -2.24
C PRO A 92 -2.86 -13.98 -0.96
N THR A 93 -2.28 -14.56 0.07
CA THR A 93 -1.94 -13.78 1.27
C THR A 93 -0.82 -12.78 0.97
N LEU A 94 -0.78 -11.71 1.74
CA LEU A 94 0.30 -10.73 1.66
C LEU A 94 1.67 -11.36 1.90
N THR A 95 1.77 -12.37 2.77
CA THR A 95 3.01 -13.12 2.98
C THR A 95 3.51 -13.82 1.71
N ALA A 96 2.60 -14.35 0.90
CA ALA A 96 2.96 -14.95 -0.40
C ALA A 96 3.34 -13.87 -1.43
N MET A 97 2.64 -12.73 -1.46
CA MET A 97 2.99 -11.60 -2.35
C MET A 97 4.38 -11.05 -2.03
N ILE A 98 4.71 -10.87 -0.75
CA ILE A 98 6.04 -10.42 -0.32
C ILE A 98 7.10 -11.46 -0.64
N ALA A 99 6.85 -12.75 -0.39
CA ALA A 99 7.81 -13.82 -0.73
C ALA A 99 8.09 -13.88 -2.24
N GLN A 100 7.06 -13.72 -3.08
CA GLN A 100 7.22 -13.65 -4.54
C GLN A 100 8.03 -12.42 -4.97
N SER A 101 7.83 -11.27 -4.30
CA SER A 101 8.60 -10.05 -4.56
C SER A 101 10.07 -10.21 -4.17
N ILE A 102 10.35 -10.84 -3.03
CA ILE A 102 11.72 -11.18 -2.60
C ILE A 102 12.41 -12.03 -3.67
N GLN A 103 11.72 -13.03 -4.20
CA GLN A 103 12.24 -13.88 -5.27
C GLN A 103 12.51 -13.10 -6.55
N HIS A 104 11.55 -12.28 -6.99
CA HIS A 104 11.64 -11.56 -8.26
C HIS A 104 12.74 -10.50 -8.25
N PHE A 105 12.81 -9.70 -7.20
CA PHE A 105 13.81 -8.64 -7.05
C PHE A 105 15.16 -9.12 -6.50
N GLY A 106 15.31 -10.42 -6.20
CA GLY A 106 16.55 -10.97 -5.67
C GLY A 106 16.94 -10.42 -4.30
N LEU A 107 15.94 -10.10 -3.44
CA LEU A 107 16.20 -9.51 -2.12
C LEU A 107 16.79 -10.57 -1.16
N ASP A 108 17.74 -10.16 -0.33
CA ASP A 108 18.33 -11.04 0.68
C ASP A 108 17.39 -11.25 1.88
N PRO A 109 16.85 -12.47 2.10
CA PRO A 109 15.93 -12.75 3.21
C PRO A 109 16.55 -12.53 4.60
N ALA A 110 17.87 -12.41 4.71
CA ALA A 110 18.56 -12.15 5.97
C ALA A 110 18.46 -10.69 6.42
N LEU A 111 18.23 -9.76 5.49
CA LEU A 111 18.20 -8.32 5.78
C LEU A 111 17.03 -7.94 6.70
N PRO A 112 17.26 -7.03 7.66
CA PRO A 112 16.21 -6.50 8.53
C PRO A 112 15.03 -5.86 7.76
N SER A 113 15.30 -5.16 6.66
CA SER A 113 14.30 -4.55 5.77
C SER A 113 13.35 -5.58 5.17
N VAL A 114 13.88 -6.70 4.69
CA VAL A 114 13.11 -7.81 4.11
C VAL A 114 12.27 -8.51 5.19
N LYS A 115 12.83 -8.73 6.38
CA LYS A 115 12.07 -9.26 7.52
C LYS A 115 10.97 -8.29 7.96
N ALA A 116 11.21 -6.98 7.89
CA ALA A 116 10.20 -5.96 8.19
C ALA A 116 9.03 -6.01 7.19
N ALA A 117 9.30 -6.14 5.89
CA ALA A 117 8.25 -6.33 4.88
C ALA A 117 7.44 -7.60 5.16
N PHE A 118 8.09 -8.71 5.50
CA PHE A 118 7.41 -9.98 5.79
C PHE A 118 6.58 -9.93 7.08
N ILE A 119 7.09 -9.28 8.15
CA ILE A 119 6.30 -9.04 9.38
C ILE A 119 5.14 -8.08 9.10
N GLY A 120 5.36 -7.00 8.35
CA GLY A 120 4.29 -6.09 7.93
C GLY A 120 3.16 -6.84 7.22
N ALA A 121 3.49 -7.79 6.34
CA ALA A 121 2.52 -8.64 5.69
C ALA A 121 1.73 -9.53 6.68
N ILE A 122 2.39 -10.12 7.68
CA ILE A 122 1.71 -10.90 8.73
C ILE A 122 0.74 -10.03 9.54
N LEU A 123 1.16 -8.83 9.93
CA LEU A 123 0.31 -7.90 10.68
C LEU A 123 -0.89 -7.43 9.86
N ALA A 124 -0.70 -7.12 8.59
CA ALA A 124 -1.76 -6.69 7.69
C ALA A 124 -2.77 -7.80 7.32
N GLU A 125 -2.45 -9.07 7.61
CA GLU A 125 -3.38 -10.19 7.48
C GLU A 125 -4.25 -10.41 8.73
N ILE A 126 -4.07 -9.62 9.79
CA ILE A 126 -5.01 -9.59 10.91
C ILE A 126 -6.37 -9.09 10.38
N PRO A 127 -7.49 -9.80 10.68
CA PRO A 127 -8.79 -9.44 10.13
C PRO A 127 -9.18 -8.00 10.45
N ASN A 128 -9.54 -7.26 9.42
CA ASN A 128 -10.15 -5.94 9.47
C ASN A 128 -11.39 -5.95 8.56
N ASP A 129 -12.57 -5.85 9.16
CA ASP A 129 -13.86 -5.98 8.47
C ASP A 129 -14.38 -4.64 7.92
N LEU A 130 -13.55 -3.60 7.85
CA LEU A 130 -13.92 -2.34 7.23
C LEU A 130 -14.20 -2.55 5.73
N GLN A 131 -15.19 -1.80 5.23
CA GLN A 131 -15.68 -1.98 3.87
C GLN A 131 -14.68 -1.48 2.82
N TYR A 132 -13.95 -0.39 3.11
CA TYR A 132 -12.92 0.16 2.25
C TYR A 132 -11.52 -0.18 2.80
N HIS A 133 -11.18 0.21 4.03
CA HIS A 133 -9.87 -0.02 4.65
C HIS A 133 -9.72 -1.44 5.26
N GLY A 134 -10.35 -2.44 4.63
CA GLY A 134 -10.24 -3.85 5.01
C GLY A 134 -9.04 -4.58 4.38
N ASN A 135 -8.89 -5.87 4.67
CA ASN A 135 -7.76 -6.67 4.17
C ASN A 135 -7.65 -6.75 2.63
N GLU A 136 -8.79 -6.62 1.91
CA GLU A 136 -8.77 -6.59 0.43
C GLU A 136 -8.09 -5.32 -0.10
N HIS A 137 -8.28 -4.17 0.57
CA HIS A 137 -7.58 -2.94 0.23
C HIS A 137 -6.07 -3.11 0.38
N TYR A 138 -5.58 -3.67 1.49
CA TYR A 138 -4.15 -3.92 1.69
C TYR A 138 -3.55 -4.79 0.59
N ARG A 139 -4.25 -5.84 0.15
CA ARG A 139 -3.80 -6.71 -0.96
C ARG A 139 -3.69 -5.95 -2.27
N LYS A 140 -4.67 -5.09 -2.58
CA LYS A 140 -4.64 -4.24 -3.78
C LYS A 140 -3.49 -3.24 -3.73
N VAL A 141 -3.27 -2.59 -2.58
CA VAL A 141 -2.18 -1.61 -2.40
C VAL A 141 -0.81 -2.28 -2.53
N VAL A 142 -0.58 -3.41 -1.86
CA VAL A 142 0.68 -4.15 -1.98
C VAL A 142 0.89 -4.65 -3.41
N PHE A 143 -0.15 -5.14 -4.08
CA PHE A 143 -0.10 -5.54 -5.48
C PHE A 143 0.35 -4.37 -6.38
N HIS A 144 -0.26 -3.20 -6.22
CA HIS A 144 0.11 -2.00 -6.98
C HIS A 144 1.51 -1.50 -6.62
N ALA A 145 1.91 -1.53 -5.36
CA ALA A 145 3.26 -1.14 -4.94
C ALA A 145 4.33 -2.02 -5.61
N ILE A 146 4.16 -3.34 -5.63
CA ILE A 146 5.04 -4.28 -6.34
C ILE A 146 5.10 -3.92 -7.83
N ARG A 147 3.95 -3.69 -8.46
CA ARG A 147 3.88 -3.36 -9.89
C ARG A 147 4.52 -2.01 -10.22
N LEU A 148 4.31 -1.01 -9.39
CA LEU A 148 4.91 0.32 -9.55
C LEU A 148 6.44 0.24 -9.45
N VAL A 149 6.97 -0.48 -8.46
CA VAL A 149 8.42 -0.72 -8.32
C VAL A 149 8.98 -1.42 -9.55
N ALA A 150 8.34 -2.51 -10.00
CA ALA A 150 8.78 -3.24 -11.18
C ALA A 150 8.78 -2.35 -12.43
N THR A 151 7.76 -1.51 -12.60
CA THR A 151 7.66 -0.58 -13.73
C THR A 151 8.71 0.53 -13.62
N HIS A 152 8.94 1.08 -12.43
CA HIS A 152 9.97 2.10 -12.19
C HIS A 152 11.34 1.55 -12.57
N ASN A 153 11.78 0.45 -11.96
CA ASN A 153 13.11 -0.13 -12.20
C ASN A 153 13.31 -0.60 -13.65
N GLN A 154 12.23 -0.99 -14.37
CA GLN A 154 12.32 -1.29 -15.80
C GLN A 154 12.46 -0.04 -16.69
N SER A 155 12.11 1.14 -16.19
CA SER A 155 11.99 2.37 -16.98
C SER A 155 13.14 3.36 -16.77
N VAL A 156 13.95 3.17 -15.72
CA VAL A 156 15.05 4.05 -15.36
C VAL A 156 16.42 3.38 -15.59
N PRO A 157 17.53 4.13 -15.68
CA PRO A 157 18.87 3.58 -15.65
C PRO A 157 19.17 2.86 -14.33
N ASP A 158 20.10 1.89 -14.36
CA ASP A 158 20.46 1.06 -13.19
C ASP A 158 20.83 1.88 -11.94
N GLU A 159 21.45 3.05 -12.11
CA GLU A 159 21.81 3.97 -11.02
C GLU A 159 20.62 4.71 -10.37
N GLU A 160 19.48 4.70 -11.02
CA GLU A 160 18.23 5.30 -10.53
C GLU A 160 17.22 4.25 -10.05
N GLU A 161 17.53 2.95 -10.19
CA GLU A 161 16.69 1.88 -9.66
C GLU A 161 16.62 1.93 -8.14
N LEU A 162 15.45 1.57 -7.60
CA LEU A 162 15.34 1.32 -6.16
C LEU A 162 16.18 0.10 -5.78
N SER A 163 17.03 0.28 -4.78
CA SER A 163 17.81 -0.81 -4.19
C SER A 163 16.93 -1.85 -3.50
N GLY A 164 17.47 -3.04 -3.25
CA GLY A 164 16.74 -4.10 -2.56
C GLY A 164 16.22 -3.69 -1.18
N ASP A 165 17.00 -2.90 -0.42
CA ASP A 165 16.55 -2.36 0.88
C ASP A 165 15.39 -1.36 0.72
N GLU A 166 15.45 -0.46 -0.26
CA GLU A 166 14.39 0.52 -0.53
C GLU A 166 13.11 -0.17 -0.99
N ILE A 167 13.21 -1.18 -1.86
CA ILE A 167 12.06 -2.01 -2.28
C ILE A 167 11.43 -2.67 -1.05
N ALA A 168 12.22 -3.31 -0.21
CA ALA A 168 11.72 -3.98 0.98
C ALA A 168 11.04 -3.01 1.96
N LEU A 169 11.60 -1.82 2.15
CA LEU A 169 11.02 -0.78 3.01
C LEU A 169 9.71 -0.23 2.44
N LEU A 170 9.64 0.00 1.12
CA LEU A 170 8.40 0.41 0.48
C LEU A 170 7.29 -0.65 0.63
N LEU A 171 7.63 -1.93 0.45
CA LEU A 171 6.68 -3.03 0.66
C LEU A 171 6.26 -3.17 2.12
N ALA A 172 7.18 -2.94 3.08
CA ALA A 172 6.82 -2.88 4.50
C ALA A 172 5.82 -1.74 4.77
N ALA A 173 6.07 -0.54 4.23
CA ALA A 173 5.17 0.60 4.35
C ALA A 173 3.81 0.31 3.71
N ALA A 174 3.77 -0.31 2.53
CA ALA A 174 2.53 -0.68 1.83
C ALA A 174 1.68 -1.68 2.64
N CYS A 175 2.32 -2.61 3.35
CA CYS A 175 1.60 -3.54 4.22
C CYS A 175 0.94 -2.86 5.42
N ILE A 176 1.55 -1.79 5.97
CA ILE A 176 1.14 -1.25 7.27
C ILE A 176 0.46 0.13 7.19
N HIS A 177 0.33 0.75 6.00
CA HIS A 177 -0.12 2.15 5.87
C HIS A 177 -1.46 2.43 6.58
N ASP A 178 -2.37 1.47 6.56
CA ASP A 178 -3.69 1.51 7.21
C ASP A 178 -3.86 0.47 8.33
N LEU A 179 -2.77 -0.06 8.88
CA LEU A 179 -2.82 -1.12 9.88
C LEU A 179 -3.64 -0.70 11.10
N GLY A 180 -4.64 -1.53 11.46
CA GLY A 180 -5.51 -1.24 12.58
C GLY A 180 -6.41 -0.01 12.37
N HIS A 181 -6.63 0.43 11.13
CA HIS A 181 -7.50 1.55 10.81
C HIS A 181 -8.90 1.32 11.41
N PRO A 182 -9.42 2.24 12.26
CA PRO A 182 -10.69 2.04 12.95
C PRO A 182 -11.92 2.52 12.15
N GLY A 183 -11.73 3.00 10.92
CA GLY A 183 -12.70 3.82 10.21
C GLY A 183 -12.65 5.30 10.65
N GLY A 184 -13.12 6.20 9.80
CA GLY A 184 -13.20 7.64 10.10
C GLY A 184 -12.09 8.47 9.47
N ASP A 185 -11.85 9.65 10.05
CA ASP A 185 -10.99 10.68 9.47
C ASP A 185 -9.78 11.00 10.37
N ASN A 186 -8.77 11.62 9.78
CA ASN A 186 -7.64 12.24 10.48
C ASN A 186 -8.09 13.45 11.31
N ALA A 187 -8.88 13.20 12.37
CA ALA A 187 -9.42 14.25 13.23
C ALA A 187 -9.35 13.86 14.72
N LYS A 188 -9.04 14.86 15.55
CA LYS A 188 -9.10 14.76 16.99
C LYS A 188 -10.06 15.85 17.51
N GLU A 189 -11.12 15.43 18.21
CA GLU A 189 -12.15 16.33 18.73
C GLU A 189 -12.78 17.22 17.62
N GLY A 190 -12.92 16.67 16.39
CA GLY A 190 -13.46 17.37 15.23
C GLY A 190 -12.50 18.33 14.54
N VAL A 191 -11.23 18.39 14.97
CA VAL A 191 -10.18 19.19 14.35
C VAL A 191 -9.22 18.27 13.60
N TYR A 192 -8.90 18.64 12.36
CA TYR A 192 -7.92 17.89 11.58
C TYR A 192 -6.58 17.76 12.30
N ALA A 193 -6.09 16.56 12.37
CA ALA A 193 -4.81 16.20 12.97
C ALA A 193 -3.97 15.44 11.93
N PRO A 194 -2.97 16.09 11.30
CA PRO A 194 -2.21 15.54 10.18
C PRO A 194 -1.60 14.17 10.49
N GLY A 195 -1.92 13.17 9.67
CA GLY A 195 -1.36 11.83 9.76
C GLY A 195 -1.68 11.09 11.06
N LEU A 196 -2.81 11.38 11.70
CA LEU A 196 -3.19 10.76 12.98
C LEU A 196 -3.43 9.25 12.84
N MET A 197 -4.11 8.82 11.75
CA MET A 197 -4.40 7.41 11.51
C MET A 197 -3.13 6.67 11.08
N GLU A 198 -2.36 7.28 10.19
CA GLU A 198 -1.08 6.79 9.71
C GLU A 198 -0.08 6.63 10.85
N GLN A 199 -0.08 7.55 11.82
CA GLN A 199 0.75 7.42 13.01
C GLN A 199 0.34 6.22 13.87
N LYS A 200 -0.96 6.00 14.05
CA LYS A 200 -1.45 4.82 14.79
C LYS A 200 -1.04 3.53 14.08
N SER A 201 -1.27 3.45 12.77
CA SER A 201 -0.88 2.29 11.96
C SER A 201 0.61 1.99 12.08
N PHE A 202 1.43 3.03 12.05
CA PHE A 202 2.87 2.91 12.22
C PHE A 202 3.25 2.47 13.64
N ASP A 203 2.63 3.04 14.68
CA ASP A 203 2.93 2.73 16.08
C ASP A 203 2.62 1.25 16.38
N GLU A 204 1.55 0.68 15.81
CA GLU A 204 1.23 -0.76 15.92
C GLU A 204 2.34 -1.66 15.35
N ALA A 205 2.95 -1.29 14.23
CA ALA A 205 3.99 -2.08 13.58
C ALA A 205 5.40 -1.85 14.16
N ARG A 206 5.65 -0.68 14.73
CA ARG A 206 6.98 -0.23 15.18
C ARG A 206 7.70 -1.20 16.12
N PRO A 207 7.07 -1.79 17.16
CA PRO A 207 7.75 -2.74 18.05
C PRO A 207 8.32 -3.95 17.31
N TYR A 208 7.63 -4.41 16.27
CA TYR A 208 8.04 -5.54 15.44
C TYR A 208 9.23 -5.16 14.54
N PHE A 209 9.23 -3.95 14.00
CA PHE A 209 10.34 -3.42 13.20
C PHE A 209 11.63 -3.26 14.03
N VAL A 210 11.50 -2.80 15.25
CA VAL A 210 12.62 -2.82 16.22
C VAL A 210 13.07 -4.26 16.47
N GLY A 211 12.14 -5.18 16.65
CA GLY A 211 12.41 -6.59 16.91
C GLY A 211 13.18 -7.31 15.80
N VAL A 212 12.97 -6.97 14.52
CA VAL A 212 13.74 -7.51 13.39
C VAL A 212 15.08 -6.81 13.18
N GLY A 213 15.38 -5.77 13.94
CA GLY A 213 16.68 -5.10 13.94
C GLY A 213 16.79 -3.90 12.99
N LEU A 214 15.68 -3.27 12.59
CA LEU A 214 15.75 -1.98 11.89
C LEU A 214 16.35 -0.91 12.80
N THR A 215 17.22 -0.07 12.24
CA THR A 215 17.79 1.07 12.95
C THR A 215 16.74 2.17 13.17
N THR A 216 16.96 3.02 14.16
CA THR A 216 16.07 4.17 14.44
C THR A 216 15.91 5.08 13.23
N ASP A 217 16.95 5.24 12.42
CA ASP A 217 16.89 6.05 11.20
C ASP A 217 15.96 5.44 10.14
N ILE A 218 16.11 4.16 9.86
CA ILE A 218 15.25 3.42 8.92
C ILE A 218 13.79 3.39 9.40
N ILE A 219 13.57 3.21 10.71
CA ILE A 219 12.23 3.30 11.31
C ILE A 219 11.62 4.69 11.06
N GLY A 220 12.42 5.76 11.22
CA GLY A 220 11.95 7.11 10.91
C GLY A 220 11.69 7.36 9.41
N GLN A 221 12.39 6.68 8.51
CA GLN A 221 12.09 6.72 7.06
C GLN A 221 10.74 6.05 6.78
N LEU A 222 10.48 4.86 7.32
CA LEU A 222 9.19 4.18 7.21
C LEU A 222 8.04 5.03 7.75
N GLU A 223 8.23 5.64 8.94
CA GLU A 223 7.26 6.56 9.52
C GLU A 223 6.93 7.72 8.58
N THR A 224 7.94 8.27 7.90
CA THR A 224 7.76 9.38 6.95
C THR A 224 6.98 8.93 5.71
N ILE A 225 7.27 7.73 5.18
CA ILE A 225 6.56 7.18 4.02
C ILE A 225 5.08 6.98 4.36
N VAL A 226 4.78 6.30 5.46
CA VAL A 226 3.41 6.03 5.90
C VAL A 226 2.65 7.33 6.23
N PHE A 227 3.29 8.29 6.89
CA PHE A 227 2.69 9.58 7.20
C PHE A 227 2.17 10.33 5.95
N CYS A 228 2.75 10.10 4.78
CA CYS A 228 2.38 10.75 3.54
C CYS A 228 1.17 10.12 2.82
N THR A 229 0.60 9.03 3.32
CA THR A 229 -0.64 8.46 2.79
C THR A 229 -1.90 9.19 3.28
N ASP A 230 -1.79 10.13 4.24
CA ASP A 230 -2.89 11.04 4.60
C ASP A 230 -3.28 11.93 3.41
N ILE A 231 -4.31 11.54 2.69
CA ILE A 231 -4.82 12.22 1.48
C ILE A 231 -5.73 13.42 1.78
N THR A 232 -5.80 13.91 3.02
CA THR A 232 -6.67 15.01 3.41
C THR A 232 -6.29 16.33 2.71
N PHE A 233 -6.86 16.57 1.54
CA PHE A 233 -6.48 17.69 0.65
C PHE A 233 -7.01 19.05 1.09
N PHE A 234 -8.20 19.10 1.72
CA PHE A 234 -8.80 20.38 2.16
C PHE A 234 -7.99 21.08 3.27
N ALA A 235 -7.04 20.38 3.86
CA ALA A 235 -6.13 20.96 4.83
C ALA A 235 -4.99 21.77 4.18
N GLY A 236 -4.88 21.79 2.85
CA GLY A 236 -3.83 22.51 2.12
C GLY A 236 -2.44 22.07 2.58
N ASP A 237 -1.55 23.02 2.83
CA ASP A 237 -0.16 22.75 3.27
C ASP A 237 -0.05 22.13 4.68
N ASN A 238 -1.15 21.94 5.38
CA ASN A 238 -1.16 21.14 6.59
C ASN A 238 -1.26 19.62 6.29
N SER A 239 -1.70 19.24 5.09
CA SER A 239 -1.75 17.84 4.67
C SER A 239 -0.36 17.31 4.32
N PRO A 240 0.06 16.17 4.90
CA PRO A 240 1.33 15.53 4.55
C PRO A 240 1.43 15.18 3.07
N CYS A 241 0.36 14.66 2.49
CA CYS A 241 0.31 14.30 1.07
C CYS A 241 0.45 15.52 0.15
N VAL A 242 -0.23 16.64 0.46
CA VAL A 242 -0.11 17.88 -0.32
C VAL A 242 1.32 18.39 -0.28
N ARG A 243 1.95 18.40 0.91
CA ARG A 243 3.34 18.80 1.06
C ARG A 243 4.29 17.88 0.30
N MET A 244 4.12 16.57 0.42
CA MET A 244 4.89 15.58 -0.33
C MET A 244 4.81 15.83 -1.85
N LYS A 245 3.61 16.05 -2.39
CA LYS A 245 3.41 16.33 -3.82
C LYS A 245 4.17 17.58 -4.29
N LYS A 246 4.17 18.66 -3.51
CA LYS A 246 4.92 19.87 -3.80
C LYS A 246 6.43 19.63 -3.75
N ILE A 247 6.91 18.93 -2.73
CA ILE A 247 8.32 18.55 -2.59
C ILE A 247 8.74 17.65 -3.76
N TYR A 248 7.89 16.68 -4.16
CA TYR A 248 8.15 15.81 -5.31
C TYR A 248 8.31 16.63 -6.61
N LYS A 249 7.41 17.57 -6.88
CA LYS A 249 7.51 18.47 -8.05
C LYS A 249 8.83 19.24 -8.07
N HIS A 250 9.22 19.79 -6.94
CA HIS A 250 10.49 20.51 -6.83
C HIS A 250 11.68 19.62 -7.22
N PHE A 251 11.79 18.39 -6.67
CA PHE A 251 12.96 17.55 -6.89
C PHE A 251 12.95 16.79 -8.23
N PHE A 252 11.80 16.40 -8.73
CA PHE A 252 11.70 15.52 -9.90
C PHE A 252 11.16 16.22 -11.15
N TRP A 253 10.36 17.30 -10.99
CA TRP A 253 9.88 18.10 -12.12
C TRP A 253 10.59 19.44 -12.24
N HIS A 254 11.54 19.74 -11.35
CA HIS A 254 12.26 21.00 -11.28
C HIS A 254 11.33 22.22 -11.23
N ASP A 255 10.23 22.06 -10.50
CA ASP A 255 9.25 23.13 -10.29
C ASP A 255 9.64 23.94 -9.06
N ASP A 256 10.28 25.09 -9.31
CA ASP A 256 10.72 26.04 -8.30
C ASP A 256 9.72 27.20 -8.09
N SER A 257 8.46 27.01 -8.49
CA SER A 257 7.41 28.03 -8.35
C SER A 257 7.07 28.36 -6.90
N GLU A 258 7.32 27.42 -5.97
CA GLU A 258 7.09 27.57 -4.54
C GLU A 258 8.35 27.27 -3.74
N ASP A 259 8.57 27.99 -2.64
CA ASP A 259 9.59 27.63 -1.65
C ASP A 259 9.14 26.44 -0.82
N VAL A 260 9.75 25.28 -1.07
CA VAL A 260 9.41 24.04 -0.37
C VAL A 260 10.12 23.87 0.98
N SER A 261 10.99 24.79 1.38
CA SER A 261 11.77 24.67 2.63
C SER A 261 10.86 24.56 3.87
N MET A 262 9.76 25.33 3.90
CA MET A 262 8.78 25.23 4.98
C MET A 262 7.94 23.96 4.93
N MET A 263 7.88 23.28 3.78
CA MET A 263 7.15 22.02 3.62
C MET A 263 7.98 20.84 4.15
N MET A 264 9.30 20.94 4.08
CA MET A 264 10.27 19.97 4.61
C MET A 264 10.51 20.19 6.12
N MET A 265 9.44 20.26 6.91
CA MET A 265 9.52 20.40 8.37
C MET A 265 8.93 19.19 9.09
N GLY A 266 9.31 19.00 10.34
CA GLY A 266 8.86 17.87 11.16
C GLY A 266 9.34 16.54 10.57
N LYS A 267 8.42 15.59 10.38
CA LYS A 267 8.74 14.27 9.80
C LYS A 267 9.26 14.36 8.36
N LEU A 268 8.79 15.35 7.60
CA LEU A 268 9.18 15.53 6.19
C LEU A 268 10.59 16.14 6.01
N ARG A 269 11.27 16.53 7.10
CA ARG A 269 12.64 17.05 7.02
C ARG A 269 13.63 16.03 6.42
N ARG A 270 13.33 14.73 6.55
CA ARG A 270 14.15 13.66 5.96
C ARG A 270 14.26 13.74 4.43
N TYR A 271 13.34 14.42 3.78
CA TYR A 271 13.37 14.63 2.33
C TYR A 271 14.50 15.56 1.85
N GLU A 272 15.02 16.45 2.71
CA GLU A 272 16.17 17.29 2.37
C GLU A 272 17.42 16.44 2.06
N GLU A 273 17.56 15.28 2.72
CA GLU A 273 18.75 14.45 2.68
C GLU A 273 18.56 13.21 1.78
N ASN A 274 17.32 12.84 1.46
CA ASN A 274 17.01 11.60 0.76
C ASN A 274 15.87 11.76 -0.26
N LYS A 275 16.23 11.99 -1.52
CA LYS A 275 15.26 12.10 -2.63
C LYS A 275 14.53 10.80 -2.92
N THR A 276 15.20 9.65 -2.76
CA THR A 276 14.58 8.34 -2.97
C THR A 276 13.44 8.11 -1.97
N LEU A 277 13.54 8.65 -0.77
CA LEU A 277 12.46 8.57 0.22
C LEU A 277 11.17 9.26 -0.26
N ILE A 278 11.29 10.38 -0.98
CA ILE A 278 10.14 11.07 -1.59
C ILE A 278 9.54 10.22 -2.70
N LEU A 279 10.38 9.62 -3.54
CA LEU A 279 9.94 8.70 -4.59
C LEU A 279 9.17 7.52 -3.99
N MET A 280 9.70 6.88 -2.95
CA MET A 280 9.03 5.77 -2.26
C MET A 280 7.67 6.19 -1.68
N ALA A 281 7.60 7.35 -1.03
CA ALA A 281 6.34 7.86 -0.49
C ALA A 281 5.32 8.16 -1.61
N MET A 282 5.76 8.67 -2.76
CA MET A 282 4.90 8.91 -3.91
C MET A 282 4.43 7.60 -4.56
N LEU A 283 5.30 6.61 -4.71
CA LEU A 283 4.93 5.28 -5.21
C LEU A 283 3.91 4.61 -4.29
N LEU A 284 4.05 4.74 -2.96
CA LEU A 284 3.05 4.22 -2.03
C LEU A 284 1.72 4.96 -2.16
N HIS A 285 1.73 6.30 -2.22
CA HIS A 285 0.52 7.08 -2.45
C HIS A 285 -0.19 6.67 -3.75
N GLU A 286 0.55 6.46 -4.84
CA GLU A 286 -0.03 6.01 -6.11
C GLU A 286 -0.52 4.56 -6.07
N ALA A 287 0.12 3.70 -5.27
CA ALA A 287 -0.36 2.34 -5.03
C ALA A 287 -1.70 2.35 -4.28
N ASP A 288 -1.83 3.18 -3.26
CA ASP A 288 -3.01 3.33 -2.43
C ASP A 288 -4.23 3.80 -3.25
N ILE A 289 -4.05 4.84 -4.06
CA ILE A 289 -5.12 5.39 -4.91
C ILE A 289 -5.31 4.64 -6.24
N GLY A 290 -4.40 3.74 -6.62
CA GLY A 290 -4.35 3.11 -7.95
C GLY A 290 -5.63 2.37 -8.33
N THR A 291 -6.24 1.66 -7.39
CA THR A 291 -7.52 0.97 -7.61
C THR A 291 -8.66 1.96 -7.86
N SER A 292 -8.72 3.03 -7.07
CA SER A 292 -9.80 4.02 -7.13
C SER A 292 -9.68 5.00 -8.30
N ALA A 293 -8.48 5.17 -8.85
CA ALA A 293 -8.21 6.20 -9.85
C ALA A 293 -7.80 5.67 -11.23
N GLY A 294 -7.30 4.43 -11.32
CA GLY A 294 -6.53 4.00 -12.48
C GLY A 294 -6.86 2.63 -13.07
N LEU A 295 -7.95 1.96 -12.70
CA LEU A 295 -8.27 0.63 -13.22
C LEU A 295 -9.44 0.61 -14.22
N SER A 296 -10.60 1.18 -13.85
CA SER A 296 -11.77 1.34 -14.71
C SER A 296 -12.77 2.29 -14.07
N TYR A 297 -13.72 2.82 -14.85
CA TYR A 297 -14.78 3.68 -14.32
C TYR A 297 -15.68 2.95 -13.32
N ASP A 298 -16.09 1.72 -13.64
CA ASP A 298 -16.93 0.90 -12.75
C ASP A 298 -16.21 0.61 -11.42
N ARG A 299 -14.89 0.34 -11.47
CA ARG A 299 -14.09 0.14 -10.27
C ARG A 299 -13.99 1.43 -9.45
N THR A 300 -13.77 2.58 -10.07
CA THR A 300 -13.77 3.88 -9.39
C THR A 300 -15.12 4.15 -8.69
N ILE A 301 -16.25 3.82 -9.35
CA ILE A 301 -17.57 3.93 -8.73
C ILE A 301 -17.67 3.03 -7.49
N SER A 302 -17.30 1.76 -7.62
CA SER A 302 -17.37 0.78 -6.53
C SER A 302 -16.52 1.19 -5.32
N GLU A 303 -15.27 1.59 -5.54
CA GLU A 303 -14.36 2.05 -4.48
C GLU A 303 -14.88 3.34 -3.83
N THR A 304 -15.39 4.29 -4.63
CA THR A 304 -16.00 5.54 -4.11
C THR A 304 -17.20 5.24 -3.21
N ILE A 305 -18.06 4.31 -3.62
CA ILE A 305 -19.20 3.90 -2.82
C ILE A 305 -18.74 3.29 -1.49
N SER A 306 -17.82 2.31 -1.53
CA SER A 306 -17.30 1.64 -0.34
C SER A 306 -16.64 2.62 0.64
N PHE A 307 -15.85 3.56 0.15
CA PHE A 307 -15.21 4.60 0.95
C PHE A 307 -16.20 5.54 1.63
N LEU A 308 -17.24 5.97 0.90
CA LEU A 308 -18.27 6.87 1.45
C LEU A 308 -19.19 6.16 2.43
N GLU A 309 -19.55 4.89 2.16
CA GLU A 309 -20.38 4.08 3.07
C GLU A 309 -19.70 3.85 4.41
N GLU A 310 -18.40 3.57 4.42
CA GLU A 310 -17.62 3.45 5.65
C GLU A 310 -17.71 4.71 6.52
N ARG A 311 -17.90 5.89 5.88
CA ARG A 311 -18.10 7.18 6.53
C ARG A 311 -19.56 7.56 6.74
N ASN A 312 -20.50 6.64 6.50
CA ASN A 312 -21.95 6.89 6.56
C ASN A 312 -22.44 8.01 5.61
N ILE A 313 -21.74 8.21 4.48
CA ILE A 313 -22.14 9.13 3.41
C ILE A 313 -22.82 8.34 2.30
N THR A 314 -24.06 8.68 1.99
CA THR A 314 -24.90 7.91 1.05
C THR A 314 -24.90 8.44 -0.38
N LEU A 315 -24.39 9.66 -0.61
CA LEU A 315 -24.39 10.28 -1.93
C LEU A 315 -23.01 10.09 -2.60
N ALA A 316 -22.94 9.05 -3.45
CA ALA A 316 -21.83 8.85 -4.37
C ALA A 316 -22.31 9.13 -5.79
N GLY A 317 -21.63 10.02 -6.51
CA GLY A 317 -21.99 10.38 -7.87
C GLY A 317 -20.81 10.85 -8.70
N PRO A 318 -21.01 11.15 -9.99
CA PRO A 318 -19.93 11.57 -10.89
C PRO A 318 -19.16 12.80 -10.36
N LYS A 319 -19.85 13.72 -9.69
CA LYS A 319 -19.22 14.92 -9.07
C LYS A 319 -18.25 14.53 -7.95
N THR A 320 -18.54 13.49 -7.18
CA THR A 320 -17.65 13.00 -6.13
C THR A 320 -16.36 12.44 -6.75
N ILE A 321 -16.48 11.66 -7.84
CA ILE A 321 -15.34 11.15 -8.59
C ILE A 321 -14.48 12.29 -9.14
N LEU A 322 -15.10 13.29 -9.78
CA LEU A 322 -14.35 14.45 -10.31
C LEU A 322 -13.67 15.27 -9.21
N ALA A 323 -14.33 15.48 -8.07
CA ALA A 323 -13.70 16.16 -6.93
C ALA A 323 -12.46 15.38 -6.44
N PHE A 324 -12.55 14.05 -6.34
CA PHE A 324 -11.40 13.22 -5.99
C PHE A 324 -10.28 13.30 -7.02
N LEU A 325 -10.58 13.06 -8.30
CA LEU A 325 -9.54 13.00 -9.34
C LEU A 325 -8.93 14.38 -9.66
N ARG A 326 -9.72 15.47 -9.61
CA ARG A 326 -9.28 16.82 -9.92
C ARG A 326 -8.71 17.55 -8.72
N ASP A 327 -9.50 17.65 -7.67
CA ASP A 327 -9.17 18.54 -6.56
C ASP A 327 -8.12 17.90 -5.64
N GLN A 328 -8.15 16.55 -5.49
CA GLN A 328 -7.19 15.85 -4.64
C GLN A 328 -5.97 15.33 -5.41
N LEU A 329 -6.17 14.74 -6.60
CA LEU A 329 -5.08 14.12 -7.36
C LEU A 329 -4.46 15.10 -8.39
N GLY A 330 -5.18 16.13 -8.84
CA GLY A 330 -4.69 17.06 -9.85
C GLY A 330 -4.69 16.47 -11.27
N GLU A 331 -5.61 15.53 -11.55
CA GLU A 331 -5.82 14.86 -12.84
C GLU A 331 -4.59 14.09 -13.37
N THR A 332 -3.61 13.79 -12.53
CA THR A 332 -2.39 13.12 -12.96
C THR A 332 -1.78 12.24 -11.87
N MET A 333 -1.06 11.22 -12.30
CA MET A 333 -0.06 10.54 -11.47
C MET A 333 1.25 11.33 -11.51
N PHE A 334 2.06 11.20 -10.49
CA PHE A 334 3.28 11.99 -10.31
C PHE A 334 4.50 11.25 -10.84
N THR A 335 4.63 9.96 -10.50
CA THR A 335 5.75 9.15 -10.97
C THR A 335 5.55 8.71 -12.42
N ASP A 336 6.63 8.45 -13.13
CA ASP A 336 6.53 7.96 -14.50
C ASP A 336 5.93 6.53 -14.55
N ALA A 337 6.21 5.71 -13.53
CA ALA A 337 5.56 4.41 -13.38
C ALA A 337 4.04 4.54 -13.21
N GLY A 338 3.59 5.43 -12.33
CA GLY A 338 2.15 5.69 -12.12
C GLY A 338 1.47 6.25 -13.37
N LYS A 339 2.12 7.20 -14.07
CA LYS A 339 1.61 7.73 -15.35
C LYS A 339 1.45 6.64 -16.40
N GLN A 340 2.40 5.72 -16.48
CA GLN A 340 2.34 4.61 -17.43
C GLN A 340 1.21 3.62 -17.08
N LEU A 341 1.08 3.25 -15.80
CA LEU A 341 0.12 2.22 -15.37
C LEU A 341 -1.31 2.73 -15.27
N PHE A 342 -1.50 3.92 -14.72
CA PHE A 342 -2.81 4.42 -14.31
C PHE A 342 -3.28 5.64 -15.13
N GLY A 343 -2.36 6.44 -15.66
CA GLY A 343 -2.68 7.69 -16.35
C GLY A 343 -3.69 7.59 -17.49
N PRO A 344 -3.55 6.63 -18.43
CA PRO A 344 -4.50 6.48 -19.53
C PRO A 344 -5.92 6.17 -19.06
N VAL A 345 -6.07 5.33 -18.04
CA VAL A 345 -7.38 4.96 -17.49
C VAL A 345 -7.98 6.11 -16.67
N MET A 346 -7.18 6.81 -15.86
CA MET A 346 -7.62 8.00 -15.12
C MET A 346 -8.25 9.04 -16.06
N THR A 347 -7.61 9.32 -17.20
CA THR A 347 -8.14 10.22 -18.22
C THR A 347 -9.52 9.78 -18.74
N GLN A 348 -9.70 8.47 -18.97
CA GLN A 348 -10.98 7.91 -19.40
C GLN A 348 -12.03 8.00 -18.30
N VAL A 349 -11.68 7.73 -17.05
CA VAL A 349 -12.58 7.85 -15.89
C VAL A 349 -13.09 9.28 -15.73
N ILE A 350 -12.21 10.28 -15.86
CA ILE A 350 -12.59 11.70 -15.82
C ILE A 350 -13.59 12.01 -16.94
N ALA A 351 -13.29 11.63 -18.17
CA ALA A 351 -14.16 11.88 -19.32
C ALA A 351 -15.54 11.20 -19.15
N GLN A 352 -15.59 9.99 -18.62
CA GLN A 352 -16.83 9.28 -18.37
C GLN A 352 -17.66 9.95 -17.26
N ALA A 353 -17.03 10.37 -16.16
CA ALA A 353 -17.71 11.09 -15.09
C ALA A 353 -18.29 12.44 -15.58
N GLU A 354 -17.58 13.17 -16.45
CA GLU A 354 -18.11 14.37 -17.12
C GLU A 354 -19.32 14.07 -17.98
N GLN A 355 -19.26 12.99 -18.76
CA GLN A 355 -20.37 12.60 -19.63
C GLN A 355 -21.60 12.20 -18.82
N ASP A 356 -21.42 11.54 -17.67
CA ASP A 356 -22.53 11.18 -16.79
C ASP A 356 -23.19 12.45 -16.16
N ILE A 357 -22.42 13.48 -15.82
CA ILE A 357 -22.97 14.76 -15.39
C ILE A 357 -23.80 15.40 -16.51
N ILE A 358 -23.30 15.40 -17.75
CA ILE A 358 -24.02 15.93 -18.91
C ILE A 358 -25.32 15.16 -19.13
N ASN A 359 -25.31 13.85 -18.92
CA ASN A 359 -26.48 12.98 -19.03
C ASN A 359 -27.45 13.10 -17.85
N GLY A 360 -27.15 13.92 -16.84
CA GLY A 360 -27.99 14.18 -15.69
C GLY A 360 -27.92 13.10 -14.60
N VAL A 361 -26.85 12.30 -14.58
CA VAL A 361 -26.62 11.34 -13.50
C VAL A 361 -26.21 12.11 -12.23
N GLU A 362 -27.03 12.06 -11.19
CA GLU A 362 -26.76 12.73 -9.92
C GLU A 362 -26.11 11.79 -8.90
N SER A 363 -26.46 10.52 -8.93
CA SER A 363 -25.96 9.49 -8.02
C SER A 363 -25.89 8.14 -8.73
N PHE A 364 -25.00 7.27 -8.25
CA PHE A 364 -24.85 5.88 -8.70
C PHE A 364 -25.82 4.91 -7.98
N ARG A 365 -26.66 5.43 -7.09
CA ARG A 365 -27.69 4.68 -6.34
C ARG A 365 -29.04 5.31 -6.48
#